data_84a2d43c865e2321556ef977f4e014c1
#
_entry.id   84a2d43c865e2321556ef977f4e014c1
#
_cell.length_a   1.000
_cell.length_b   1.000
_cell.length_c   1.000
_cell.angle_alpha   90.00
_cell.angle_beta   90.00
_cell.angle_gamma   90.00
#
_symmetry.space_group_name_H-M   'P 1'
#
loop_
_entity.id
_entity.type
_entity.pdbx_description
1 polymer ?
#
loop_
_entity_poly.entity_id
_entity_poly.type
_entity_poly.pdbx_seq_one_letter_code
_entity_poly.pdbx_strand_id
1 'polypeptide(L)'
;MRKVKTMNVIICIDENQGMLFNNRRQSKDIKVIEDIASLAKELWISPFSEKLFIDEKVKTNLVIQVRDNAISHAAEGSYCFVENEKLMPYQDKIEQLIVYKWNRSYPSDFKLDLNLNEWKLIETIDFAGNSHEKITREIYKGKQTGI
;
A
#
# COMPACT_ATOMS: atom_id res chain seq x y z
N MET A 1 -6.96 18.93 23.02
CA MET A 1 -6.05 18.71 21.90
C MET A 1 -6.75 17.90 20.80
N ARG A 2 -6.62 18.35 19.59
CA ARG A 2 -7.33 17.77 18.48
C ARG A 2 -6.62 16.56 17.95
N LYS A 3 -7.28 15.43 17.93
CA LYS A 3 -6.73 14.20 17.37
C LYS A 3 -6.93 14.19 15.86
N VAL A 4 -5.84 14.04 15.12
CA VAL A 4 -5.91 13.91 13.66
C VAL A 4 -6.38 12.49 13.32
N LYS A 5 -7.35 12.39 12.40
CA LYS A 5 -7.78 11.08 11.89
C LYS A 5 -6.64 10.45 11.13
N THR A 6 -6.31 9.21 11.46
CA THR A 6 -5.23 8.47 10.83
C THR A 6 -5.74 7.23 10.14
N MET A 7 -4.96 6.75 9.17
CA MET A 7 -5.29 5.55 8.41
C MET A 7 -4.01 4.77 8.13
N ASN A 8 -4.17 3.55 7.66
CA ASN A 8 -3.07 2.69 7.28
C ASN A 8 -3.02 2.65 5.75
N VAL A 9 -1.86 2.91 5.18
CA VAL A 9 -1.68 2.93 3.73
C VAL A 9 -0.83 1.76 3.28
N ILE A 10 -1.28 1.08 2.23
CA ILE A 10 -0.60 -0.08 1.65
C ILE A 10 -0.12 0.29 0.25
N ILE A 11 1.14 0.02 -0.04
CA ILE A 11 1.75 0.26 -1.35
C ILE A 11 2.62 -0.91 -1.77
N CYS A 12 2.89 -1.00 -3.07
CA CYS A 12 3.85 -1.95 -3.63
C CYS A 12 4.93 -1.16 -4.35
N ILE A 13 6.19 -1.51 -4.13
CA ILE A 13 7.32 -0.82 -4.77
C ILE A 13 8.36 -1.82 -5.28
N ASP A 14 9.11 -1.40 -6.31
CA ASP A 14 10.25 -2.16 -6.78
C ASP A 14 11.53 -1.73 -6.03
N GLU A 15 12.69 -2.23 -6.46
CA GLU A 15 13.97 -1.96 -5.81
C GLU A 15 14.38 -0.49 -5.87
N ASN A 16 13.82 0.28 -6.79
CA ASN A 16 14.10 1.70 -6.97
C ASN A 16 12.96 2.58 -6.46
N GLN A 17 12.08 2.02 -5.62
CA GLN A 17 10.90 2.69 -5.08
C GLN A 17 9.88 3.08 -6.16
N GLY A 18 9.95 2.43 -7.31
CA GLY A 18 8.99 2.64 -8.38
C GLY A 18 7.63 2.05 -8.06
N MET A 19 6.57 2.70 -8.52
CA MET A 19 5.20 2.27 -8.33
C MET A 19 4.49 2.02 -9.65
N LEU A 20 4.68 2.89 -10.63
CA LEU A 20 4.03 2.80 -11.94
C LEU A 20 5.01 3.07 -13.08
N PHE A 21 4.64 2.56 -14.25
CA PHE A 21 5.29 2.91 -15.52
C PHE A 21 4.22 3.05 -16.59
N ASN A 22 4.24 4.16 -17.32
CA ASN A 22 3.24 4.47 -18.36
C ASN A 22 1.82 4.35 -17.82
N ASN A 23 1.60 4.83 -16.60
CA ASN A 23 0.31 4.83 -15.93
C ASN A 23 -0.24 3.41 -15.71
N ARG A 24 0.65 2.42 -15.59
CA ARG A 24 0.31 1.02 -15.34
C ARG A 24 1.12 0.53 -14.14
N ARG A 25 0.52 -0.41 -13.38
CA ARG A 25 1.26 -1.03 -12.27
C ARG A 25 2.41 -1.86 -12.83
N GLN A 26 3.50 -1.88 -12.11
CA GLN A 26 4.72 -2.58 -12.52
C GLN A 26 4.55 -4.09 -12.45
N SER A 27 3.81 -4.58 -11.48
CA SER A 27 3.65 -6.02 -11.28
C SER A 27 2.41 -6.30 -10.43
N LYS A 28 2.07 -7.57 -10.33
CA LYS A 28 1.01 -8.04 -9.44
C LYS A 28 1.33 -9.46 -9.00
N ASP A 29 0.79 -9.83 -7.84
CA ASP A 29 0.97 -11.17 -7.32
C ASP A 29 -0.19 -11.49 -6.38
N ILE A 30 -0.86 -12.62 -6.62
CA ILE A 30 -2.02 -13.02 -5.83
C ILE A 30 -1.65 -13.20 -4.35
N LYS A 31 -0.42 -13.57 -4.06
CA LYS A 31 0.04 -13.75 -2.67
C LYS A 31 0.07 -12.43 -1.92
N VAL A 32 0.33 -11.32 -2.61
CA VAL A 32 0.25 -9.99 -1.99
C VAL A 32 -1.20 -9.68 -1.62
N ILE A 33 -2.14 -9.97 -2.53
CA ILE A 33 -3.56 -9.73 -2.25
C ILE A 33 -4.03 -10.56 -1.05
N GLU A 34 -3.61 -11.82 -0.98
CA GLU A 34 -3.95 -12.70 0.14
C GLU A 34 -3.36 -12.17 1.44
N ASP A 35 -2.14 -11.65 1.41
CA ASP A 35 -1.50 -11.09 2.60
C ASP A 35 -2.23 -9.82 3.05
N ILE A 36 -2.62 -8.95 2.11
CA ILE A 36 -3.42 -7.76 2.43
C ILE A 36 -4.71 -8.18 3.13
N ALA A 37 -5.38 -9.21 2.61
CA ALA A 37 -6.63 -9.69 3.19
C ALA A 37 -6.43 -10.27 4.59
N SER A 38 -5.22 -10.71 4.93
CA SER A 38 -4.92 -11.16 6.29
C SER A 38 -4.75 -10.00 7.26
N LEU A 39 -4.42 -8.81 6.76
CA LEU A 39 -4.21 -7.61 7.58
C LEU A 39 -5.47 -6.77 7.73
N ALA A 40 -6.30 -6.73 6.70
CA ALA A 40 -7.44 -5.83 6.63
C ALA A 40 -8.71 -6.60 6.28
N LYS A 41 -9.83 -6.25 6.92
CA LYS A 41 -11.14 -6.81 6.58
C LYS A 41 -11.81 -5.96 5.52
N GLU A 42 -11.51 -4.68 5.50
CA GLU A 42 -12.04 -3.71 4.56
C GLU A 42 -10.90 -2.90 3.98
N LEU A 43 -10.95 -2.66 2.69
CA LEU A 43 -9.90 -1.94 1.97
C LEU A 43 -10.50 -0.87 1.10
N TRP A 44 -9.99 0.35 1.24
CA TRP A 44 -10.36 1.48 0.39
C TRP A 44 -9.39 1.56 -0.77
N ILE A 45 -9.92 1.65 -1.99
CA ILE A 45 -9.10 1.71 -3.20
C ILE A 45 -9.67 2.74 -4.17
N SER A 46 -8.81 3.22 -5.08
CA SER A 46 -9.27 4.06 -6.19
C SER A 46 -9.81 3.17 -7.32
N PRO A 47 -10.60 3.73 -8.27
CA PRO A 47 -11.03 2.97 -9.44
C PRO A 47 -9.89 2.37 -10.24
N PHE A 48 -8.71 3.01 -10.22
CA PHE A 48 -7.52 2.52 -10.89
C PHE A 48 -7.15 1.10 -10.42
N SER A 49 -7.35 0.82 -9.14
CA SER A 49 -6.96 -0.45 -8.52
C SER A 49 -8.05 -1.51 -8.52
N GLU A 50 -9.25 -1.16 -8.94
CA GLU A 50 -10.42 -2.04 -8.80
C GLU A 50 -10.21 -3.42 -9.45
N LYS A 51 -9.70 -3.46 -10.68
CA LYS A 51 -9.52 -4.72 -11.39
C LYS A 51 -8.56 -5.67 -10.70
N LEU A 52 -7.61 -5.12 -9.95
CA LEU A 52 -6.63 -5.94 -9.23
C LEU A 52 -7.31 -6.79 -8.16
N PHE A 53 -8.34 -6.26 -7.51
CA PHE A 53 -9.00 -6.91 -6.39
C PHE A 53 -10.24 -7.71 -6.76
N ILE A 54 -10.84 -7.46 -7.94
CA ILE A 54 -12.03 -8.20 -8.38
C ILE A 54 -11.70 -9.32 -9.35
N ASP A 55 -10.43 -9.60 -9.59
CA ASP A 55 -9.99 -10.71 -10.43
C ASP A 55 -10.54 -12.02 -9.87
N GLU A 56 -11.08 -12.86 -10.73
CA GLU A 56 -11.68 -14.16 -10.35
C GLU A 56 -10.74 -15.07 -9.59
N LYS A 57 -9.43 -14.87 -9.80
CA LYS A 57 -8.40 -15.66 -9.11
C LYS A 57 -8.22 -15.23 -7.67
N VAL A 58 -8.70 -14.04 -7.32
CA VAL A 58 -8.60 -13.51 -5.97
C VAL A 58 -9.79 -14.02 -5.14
N LYS A 59 -9.51 -14.98 -4.27
CA LYS A 59 -10.55 -15.58 -3.41
C LYS A 59 -10.30 -15.15 -1.98
N THR A 60 -10.83 -13.99 -1.61
CA THR A 60 -10.71 -13.48 -0.25
C THR A 60 -12.08 -12.98 0.22
N ASN A 61 -12.20 -12.81 1.54
CA ASN A 61 -13.38 -12.22 2.15
C ASN A 61 -13.22 -10.71 2.35
N LEU A 62 -12.28 -10.11 1.65
CA LEU A 62 -11.97 -8.70 1.77
C LEU A 62 -13.11 -7.85 1.20
N VAL A 63 -13.61 -6.91 2.00
CA VAL A 63 -14.62 -5.95 1.56
C VAL A 63 -13.91 -4.77 0.90
N ILE A 64 -14.30 -4.45 -0.32
CA ILE A 64 -13.66 -3.40 -1.10
C ILE A 64 -14.57 -2.18 -1.20
N GLN A 65 -14.03 -1.01 -0.83
CA GLN A 65 -14.68 0.29 -1.01
C GLN A 65 -13.94 1.03 -2.12
N VAL A 66 -14.62 1.28 -3.23
CA VAL A 66 -14.02 1.98 -4.39
C VAL A 66 -14.45 3.43 -4.37
N ARG A 67 -13.49 4.35 -4.35
CA ARG A 67 -13.75 5.78 -4.36
C ARG A 67 -12.64 6.56 -5.04
N ASP A 68 -13.01 7.57 -5.82
CA ASP A 68 -12.03 8.58 -6.25
C ASP A 68 -11.45 9.22 -4.99
N ASN A 69 -10.15 9.42 -4.97
CA ASN A 69 -9.44 9.95 -3.80
C ASN A 69 -9.74 9.13 -2.54
N ALA A 70 -9.66 7.79 -2.66
CA ALA A 70 -9.96 6.89 -1.55
C ALA A 70 -9.20 7.28 -0.28
N ILE A 71 -7.95 7.71 -0.42
CA ILE A 71 -7.11 8.10 0.72
C ILE A 71 -7.69 9.28 1.50
N SER A 72 -8.41 10.20 0.83
CA SER A 72 -9.04 11.34 1.49
C SER A 72 -10.34 10.96 2.19
N HIS A 73 -10.97 9.87 1.78
CA HIS A 73 -12.28 9.45 2.28
C HIS A 73 -12.22 8.30 3.26
N ALA A 74 -11.10 7.60 3.35
CA ALA A 74 -10.97 6.45 4.23
C ALA A 74 -11.22 6.84 5.68
N ALA A 75 -11.99 6.01 6.37
CA ALA A 75 -12.33 6.26 7.77
C ALA A 75 -11.10 6.07 8.67
N GLU A 76 -11.16 6.64 9.88
CA GLU A 76 -10.09 6.48 10.85
C GLU A 76 -9.82 5.00 11.13
N GLY A 77 -8.55 4.62 11.12
CA GLY A 77 -8.14 3.24 11.34
C GLY A 77 -8.30 2.33 10.14
N SER A 78 -8.84 2.83 9.02
CA SER A 78 -9.05 2.03 7.82
C SER A 78 -7.74 1.76 7.09
N TYR A 79 -7.80 0.77 6.19
CA TYR A 79 -6.69 0.45 5.30
C TYR A 79 -7.01 0.98 3.90
N CYS A 80 -6.04 1.62 3.27
CA CYS A 80 -6.17 2.19 1.94
C CYS A 80 -5.03 1.70 1.06
N PHE A 81 -5.34 1.07 -0.06
CA PHE A 81 -4.34 0.62 -1.02
C PHE A 81 -4.15 1.70 -2.09
N VAL A 82 -2.92 2.14 -2.26
CA VAL A 82 -2.60 3.26 -3.15
C VAL A 82 -1.57 2.84 -4.18
N GLU A 83 -1.83 3.11 -5.45
CA GLU A 83 -0.92 2.81 -6.54
C GLU A 83 -0.48 4.04 -7.33
N ASN A 84 -1.37 5.00 -7.50
CA ASN A 84 -1.20 6.09 -8.46
C ASN A 84 -1.33 7.48 -7.87
N GLU A 85 -1.16 7.61 -6.57
CA GLU A 85 -1.25 8.91 -5.91
C GLU A 85 0.02 9.20 -5.11
N LYS A 86 0.35 10.48 -5.01
CA LYS A 86 1.43 10.93 -4.15
C LYS A 86 0.99 10.87 -2.70
N LEU A 87 1.87 10.43 -1.83
CA LEU A 87 1.56 10.25 -0.42
C LEU A 87 2.02 11.42 0.46
N MET A 88 2.98 12.22 -0.02
CA MET A 88 3.50 13.33 0.75
C MET A 88 2.40 14.25 1.30
N PRO A 89 1.35 14.61 0.54
CA PRO A 89 0.28 15.45 1.09
C PRO A 89 -0.47 14.83 2.27
N TYR A 90 -0.39 13.51 2.43
CA TYR A 90 -1.13 12.79 3.46
C TYR A 90 -0.25 12.22 4.57
N GLN A 91 1.07 12.53 4.55
CA GLN A 91 2.01 11.85 5.45
C GLN A 91 1.64 11.97 6.93
N ASP A 92 1.06 13.10 7.34
CA ASP A 92 0.67 13.30 8.73
C ASP A 92 -0.58 12.51 9.14
N LYS A 93 -1.29 11.97 8.17
CA LYS A 93 -2.50 11.16 8.39
C LYS A 93 -2.22 9.66 8.29
N ILE A 94 -1.03 9.28 7.90
CA ILE A 94 -0.67 7.87 7.75
C ILE A 94 -0.09 7.37 9.06
N GLU A 95 -0.85 6.49 9.74
CA GLU A 95 -0.40 5.89 10.99
C GLU A 95 0.61 4.79 10.71
N GLN A 96 0.27 3.88 9.80
CA GLN A 96 1.18 2.83 9.36
C GLN A 96 1.28 2.83 7.85
N LEU A 97 2.50 2.68 7.37
CA LEU A 97 2.77 2.49 5.95
C LEU A 97 3.21 1.05 5.75
N ILE A 98 2.40 0.30 5.01
CA ILE A 98 2.65 -1.12 4.75
C ILE A 98 3.19 -1.23 3.33
N VAL A 99 4.43 -1.67 3.20
CA VAL A 99 5.16 -1.67 1.94
C VAL A 99 5.44 -3.09 1.49
N TYR A 100 4.92 -3.45 0.34
CA TYR A 100 5.27 -4.72 -0.31
C TYR A 100 6.36 -4.46 -1.32
N LYS A 101 7.47 -5.14 -1.17
CA LYS A 101 8.62 -5.02 -2.08
C LYS A 101 8.64 -6.22 -3.03
N TRP A 102 8.63 -5.92 -4.32
CA TRP A 102 8.70 -6.97 -5.35
C TRP A 102 10.06 -7.67 -5.35
N ASN A 103 11.10 -7.01 -4.83
CA ASN A 103 12.48 -7.48 -4.87
C ASN A 103 12.97 -7.70 -6.29
N ARG A 104 12.52 -6.84 -7.17
CA ARG A 104 12.89 -6.77 -8.57
C ARG A 104 12.96 -5.32 -9.00
N SER A 105 13.66 -5.07 -10.10
CA SER A 105 13.75 -3.76 -10.70
C SER A 105 12.91 -3.72 -11.97
N TYR A 106 12.05 -2.73 -12.09
CA TYR A 106 11.19 -2.52 -13.26
C TYR A 106 11.36 -1.10 -13.78
N PRO A 107 11.02 -0.84 -15.05
CA PRO A 107 10.91 0.55 -15.49
C PRO A 107 9.90 1.30 -14.63
N SER A 108 10.18 2.56 -14.31
CA SER A 108 9.24 3.38 -13.53
C SER A 108 9.36 4.85 -13.92
N ASP A 109 8.22 5.52 -13.96
CA ASP A 109 8.13 6.97 -14.14
C ASP A 109 7.29 7.62 -13.04
N PHE A 110 6.84 6.83 -12.09
CA PHE A 110 6.14 7.30 -10.90
C PHE A 110 6.67 6.53 -9.69
N LYS A 111 7.22 7.25 -8.74
CA LYS A 111 7.88 6.66 -7.58
C LYS A 111 7.25 7.12 -6.27
N LEU A 112 7.49 6.35 -5.23
CA LEU A 112 7.13 6.74 -3.87
C LEU A 112 7.77 8.08 -3.53
N ASP A 113 6.98 9.03 -3.06
CA ASP A 113 7.44 10.37 -2.72
C ASP A 113 7.72 10.56 -1.22
N LEU A 114 7.71 9.48 -0.45
CA LEU A 114 8.07 9.50 0.97
C LEU A 114 9.48 8.96 1.15
N ASN A 115 10.22 9.54 2.09
CA ASN A 115 11.53 9.03 2.47
C ASN A 115 11.36 8.03 3.61
N LEU A 116 11.47 6.75 3.29
CA LEU A 116 11.26 5.67 4.28
C LEU A 116 12.25 5.73 5.44
N ASN A 117 13.41 6.38 5.26
CA ASN A 117 14.38 6.54 6.34
C ASN A 117 13.87 7.45 7.47
N GLU A 118 12.82 8.23 7.19
CA GLU A 118 12.19 9.08 8.19
C GLU A 118 11.08 8.37 8.94
N TRP A 119 10.79 7.14 8.58
CA TRP A 119 9.76 6.31 9.20
C TRP A 119 10.42 5.22 10.04
N LYS A 120 9.71 4.77 11.07
CA LYS A 120 10.21 3.70 11.94
C LYS A 120 9.78 2.35 11.42
N LEU A 121 10.72 1.52 11.02
CA LEU A 121 10.45 0.16 10.61
C LEU A 121 10.13 -0.68 11.85
N ILE A 122 8.92 -1.26 11.91
CA ILE A 122 8.48 -2.04 13.06
C ILE A 122 8.31 -3.52 12.76
N GLU A 123 8.23 -3.91 11.50
CA GLU A 123 8.09 -5.32 11.13
C GLU A 123 8.61 -5.55 9.72
N THR A 124 9.28 -6.66 9.51
CA THR A 124 9.70 -7.12 8.19
C THR A 124 9.46 -8.62 8.11
N ILE A 125 8.73 -9.06 7.08
CA ILE A 125 8.57 -10.48 6.79
C ILE A 125 8.81 -10.74 5.32
N ASP A 126 9.31 -11.93 5.01
CA ASP A 126 9.46 -12.42 3.64
C ASP A 126 8.51 -13.57 3.43
N PHE A 127 7.96 -13.68 2.21
CA PHE A 127 7.15 -14.83 1.84
C PHE A 127 7.31 -15.10 0.34
N ALA A 128 7.04 -16.35 -0.05
CA ALA A 128 7.07 -16.73 -1.44
C ALA A 128 5.87 -16.16 -2.17
N GLY A 129 6.12 -15.50 -3.30
CA GLY A 129 5.06 -15.03 -4.18
C GLY A 129 4.55 -16.14 -5.08
N ASN A 130 3.56 -15.83 -5.89
CA ASN A 130 3.07 -16.73 -6.94
C ASN A 130 3.92 -16.56 -8.22
N SER A 131 4.11 -15.31 -8.63
CA SER A 131 4.92 -14.95 -9.81
C SER A 131 6.27 -14.33 -9.44
N HIS A 132 6.57 -14.24 -8.16
CA HIS A 132 7.81 -13.69 -7.62
C HIS A 132 8.40 -14.70 -6.64
N GLU A 133 9.72 -14.88 -6.68
CA GLU A 133 10.36 -15.83 -5.76
C GLU A 133 10.20 -15.41 -4.29
N LYS A 134 10.41 -14.14 -4.03
CA LYS A 134 10.33 -13.61 -2.68
C LYS A 134 9.73 -12.23 -2.70
N ILE A 135 8.74 -12.02 -1.85
CA ILE A 135 8.14 -10.71 -1.60
C ILE A 135 8.44 -10.35 -0.16
N THR A 136 8.78 -9.09 0.09
CA THR A 136 9.03 -8.60 1.44
C THR A 136 7.94 -7.61 1.81
N ARG A 137 7.30 -7.85 2.97
CA ARG A 137 6.38 -6.86 3.54
C ARG A 137 7.08 -6.16 4.69
N GLU A 138 7.14 -4.84 4.61
CA GLU A 138 7.66 -4.00 5.69
C GLU A 138 6.56 -3.12 6.21
N ILE A 139 6.47 -2.98 7.52
CA ILE A 139 5.51 -2.08 8.16
C ILE A 139 6.28 -0.98 8.84
N TYR A 140 5.97 0.26 8.49
CA TYR A 140 6.59 1.45 9.04
C TYR A 140 5.56 2.23 9.84
N LYS A 141 6.01 2.84 10.92
CA LYS A 141 5.19 3.73 11.72
C LYS A 141 5.65 5.16 11.47
N GLY A 142 4.69 6.04 11.28
CA GLY A 142 4.99 7.45 11.05
C GLY A 142 5.57 8.11 12.28
N LYS A 143 6.30 9.19 12.07
CA LYS A 143 6.77 10.03 13.15
C LYS A 143 5.56 10.68 13.80
N GLN A 144 5.30 10.28 15.02
CA GLN A 144 4.31 10.98 15.81
C GLN A 144 4.95 12.27 16.28
N THR A 145 4.48 13.36 15.77
CA THR A 145 4.83 14.66 16.30
C THR A 145 4.10 14.83 17.61
N GLY A 146 4.51 14.37 18.55
CA GLY A 146 4.23 14.51 19.76
C GLY A 146 3.23 15.08 20.43
N ILE A 147 3.03 15.22 20.80
CA ILE A 147 2.60 15.59 21.54
C ILE A 147 1.98 15.91 22.01
#